data_e4dbd11a3df4cff5017a5dbbd03a9ecb
#
_entry.id   e4dbd11a3df4cff5017a5dbbd03a9ecb
#
_cell.length_a   1.000
_cell.length_b   1.000
_cell.length_c   1.000
_cell.angle_alpha   90.00
_cell.angle_beta   90.00
_cell.angle_gamma   90.00
#
_symmetry.space_group_name_H-M   'P 1'
#
loop_
_entity.id
_entity.type
_entity.pdbx_description
1 polymer ?
#
loop_
_entity_poly.entity_id
_entity_poly.type
_entity_poly.pdbx_seq_one_letter_code
_entity_poly.pdbx_strand_id
1 'polypeptide(L)'
;SNPKVQFTLTSRQAIRTELLSVVYAGIKNVKLLAADIYSYGFTTERYDLIISIPIFGGRVLVNGEDFISREPDLIAVQNLLYHINMDGNLAMVLPAKITFGGGSTAALREYIERNYKIKEISALPAGLFTPYTSIRTYLFVFSTGRTDDVVLKQYESDKPIRKSSPCKSLVVKNEILLFGDEFADLNGWNVDMAFSEEDEDIKAFSNSPVKKLRLKDAATVFRGKAVNAKAESGNVAVINISNIPDTGIDYEHLDQIEEEERKVSRYILEDGDVLVTARGTTVKIAVFEKQPMICIPSANINVIRPKDMLRGAYLKLFLESPVGIKMLQSLQRGTVVVNINYKDIIELEVPVLPLEAQDALIEEYNTGLRFYKETIAAAEEGWRGVQQRIQSKLY
;
A
#
# COMPACT_ATOMS: atom_id res chain seq x y z
N SER A 1 6.44 -21.74 -32.92
CA SER A 1 5.92 -20.42 -33.32
C SER A 1 4.73 -20.61 -34.24
N ASN A 2 3.65 -19.85 -34.04
CA ASN A 2 2.51 -19.85 -34.94
C ASN A 2 2.87 -19.03 -36.21
N PRO A 3 2.95 -19.62 -37.40
CA PRO A 3 3.38 -18.91 -38.61
C PRO A 3 2.42 -17.81 -39.05
N LYS A 4 1.19 -17.78 -38.54
CA LYS A 4 0.18 -16.73 -38.80
C LYS A 4 0.37 -15.47 -37.97
N VAL A 5 1.19 -15.52 -36.92
CA VAL A 5 1.45 -14.37 -36.04
C VAL A 5 2.76 -13.70 -36.44
N GLN A 6 2.71 -12.40 -36.72
CA GLN A 6 3.89 -11.58 -36.91
C GLN A 6 4.32 -11.00 -35.57
N PHE A 7 5.58 -11.15 -35.22
CA PHE A 7 6.16 -10.63 -34.00
C PHE A 7 7.05 -9.43 -34.32
N THR A 8 6.83 -8.33 -33.63
CA THR A 8 7.77 -7.20 -33.65
C THR A 8 8.42 -7.13 -32.26
N LEU A 9 9.73 -7.35 -32.23
CA LEU A 9 10.53 -7.19 -31.00
C LEU A 9 11.23 -5.85 -31.05
N THR A 10 11.05 -5.05 -29.99
CA THR A 10 11.68 -3.73 -29.92
C THR A 10 12.70 -3.65 -28.77
N SER A 11 13.79 -2.95 -29.02
CA SER A 11 14.77 -2.60 -28.00
C SER A 11 15.33 -1.20 -28.26
N ARG A 12 15.47 -0.43 -27.17
CA ARG A 12 16.13 0.88 -27.17
C ARG A 12 17.63 0.79 -27.45
N GLN A 13 18.27 -0.34 -27.08
CA GLN A 13 19.71 -0.52 -27.22
C GLN A 13 20.02 -1.20 -28.55
N ALA A 14 20.77 -0.52 -29.42
CA ALA A 14 21.18 -1.05 -30.72
C ALA A 14 21.89 -2.41 -30.59
N ILE A 15 22.81 -2.56 -29.63
CA ILE A 15 23.51 -3.81 -29.38
C ILE A 15 22.56 -4.98 -29.04
N ARG A 16 21.47 -4.72 -28.33
CA ARG A 16 20.47 -5.76 -28.06
C ARG A 16 19.71 -6.14 -29.33
N THR A 17 19.42 -5.18 -30.19
CA THR A 17 18.78 -5.43 -31.48
C THR A 17 19.69 -6.28 -32.37
N GLU A 18 21.00 -6.02 -32.38
CA GLU A 18 21.98 -6.84 -33.09
C GLU A 18 22.03 -8.28 -32.55
N LEU A 19 22.10 -8.44 -31.20
CA LEU A 19 22.08 -9.79 -30.60
C LEU A 19 20.76 -10.53 -30.90
N LEU A 20 19.63 -9.86 -30.85
CA LEU A 20 18.35 -10.45 -31.22
C LEU A 20 18.32 -10.84 -32.71
N SER A 21 18.99 -10.09 -33.62
CA SER A 21 19.06 -10.42 -35.02
C SER A 21 19.80 -11.76 -35.27
N VAL A 22 20.81 -12.06 -34.46
CA VAL A 22 21.51 -13.35 -34.49
C VAL A 22 20.61 -14.47 -33.94
N VAL A 23 19.95 -14.24 -32.81
CA VAL A 23 19.11 -15.25 -32.15
C VAL A 23 17.89 -15.62 -33.02
N TYR A 24 17.31 -14.66 -33.71
CA TYR A 24 16.11 -14.85 -34.54
C TYR A 24 16.44 -14.96 -36.05
N ALA A 25 17.71 -15.12 -36.40
CA ALA A 25 18.10 -15.28 -37.79
C ALA A 25 17.35 -16.45 -38.45
N GLY A 26 16.78 -16.21 -39.61
CA GLY A 26 15.99 -17.19 -40.37
C GLY A 26 14.56 -17.44 -39.93
N ILE A 27 14.06 -16.78 -38.84
CA ILE A 27 12.67 -16.83 -38.42
C ILE A 27 11.88 -15.76 -39.19
N LYS A 28 11.12 -16.17 -40.20
CA LYS A 28 10.48 -15.27 -41.17
C LYS A 28 9.39 -14.36 -40.57
N ASN A 29 8.77 -14.75 -39.46
CA ASN A 29 7.68 -14.00 -38.84
C ASN A 29 8.12 -13.17 -37.61
N VAL A 30 9.41 -12.86 -37.50
CA VAL A 30 9.96 -11.97 -36.49
C VAL A 30 10.59 -10.74 -37.15
N LYS A 31 10.09 -9.57 -36.82
CA LYS A 31 10.65 -8.28 -37.19
C LYS A 31 11.35 -7.67 -35.96
N LEU A 32 12.51 -7.09 -36.18
CA LEU A 32 13.24 -6.37 -35.15
C LEU A 32 13.12 -4.87 -35.41
N LEU A 33 12.78 -4.13 -34.37
CA LEU A 33 12.62 -2.69 -34.42
C LEU A 33 13.54 -2.02 -33.40
N ALA A 34 14.58 -1.31 -33.88
CA ALA A 34 15.41 -0.47 -33.02
C ALA A 34 14.64 0.84 -32.71
N ALA A 35 13.87 0.83 -31.63
CA ALA A 35 13.01 1.94 -31.27
C ALA A 35 12.94 2.14 -29.76
N ASP A 36 12.77 3.40 -29.37
CA ASP A 36 12.64 3.79 -27.96
C ASP A 36 11.18 4.08 -27.62
N ILE A 37 10.54 3.15 -26.90
CA ILE A 37 9.14 3.28 -26.47
C ILE A 37 8.89 4.52 -25.56
N TYR A 38 9.92 5.20 -25.11
CA TYR A 38 9.82 6.46 -24.36
C TYR A 38 9.90 7.70 -25.23
N SER A 39 10.08 7.55 -26.54
CA SER A 39 10.08 8.64 -27.53
C SER A 39 8.74 8.70 -28.24
N TYR A 40 8.15 9.90 -28.30
CA TYR A 40 6.90 10.11 -29.02
C TYR A 40 7.05 9.72 -30.51
N GLY A 41 6.07 9.01 -31.03
CA GLY A 41 6.09 8.57 -32.42
C GLY A 41 7.21 7.58 -32.77
N PHE A 42 7.64 6.73 -31.83
CA PHE A 42 8.73 5.75 -32.03
C PHE A 42 8.46 4.75 -33.15
N THR A 43 7.23 4.60 -33.57
CA THR A 43 6.79 3.81 -34.73
C THR A 43 5.51 4.38 -35.30
N THR A 44 5.19 4.07 -36.55
CA THR A 44 3.91 4.35 -37.19
C THR A 44 2.98 3.14 -37.20
N GLU A 45 3.50 1.98 -36.75
CA GLU A 45 2.74 0.73 -36.76
C GLU A 45 1.80 0.64 -35.55
N ARG A 46 0.71 -0.12 -35.75
CA ARG A 46 -0.21 -0.50 -34.68
C ARG A 46 -0.28 -2.02 -34.59
N TYR A 47 -0.64 -2.52 -33.41
CA TYR A 47 -0.56 -3.93 -33.09
C TYR A 47 -1.84 -4.44 -32.45
N ASP A 48 -2.17 -5.72 -32.73
CA ASP A 48 -3.30 -6.39 -32.08
C ASP A 48 -3.02 -6.77 -30.63
N LEU A 49 -1.74 -7.02 -30.33
CA LEU A 49 -1.30 -7.29 -28.97
C LEU A 49 0.09 -6.67 -28.73
N ILE A 50 0.18 -5.87 -27.69
CA ILE A 50 1.45 -5.36 -27.18
C ILE A 50 1.67 -5.96 -25.78
N ILE A 51 2.86 -6.48 -25.53
CA ILE A 51 3.29 -6.94 -24.20
C ILE A 51 4.52 -6.15 -23.79
N SER A 52 4.50 -5.51 -22.64
CA SER A 52 5.60 -4.67 -22.19
C SER A 52 5.83 -4.74 -20.68
N ILE A 53 7.11 -4.72 -20.30
CA ILE A 53 7.57 -4.47 -18.95
C ILE A 53 8.53 -3.27 -19.05
N PRO A 54 8.05 -2.04 -18.84
CA PRO A 54 8.87 -0.84 -18.92
C PRO A 54 9.89 -0.76 -17.79
N ILE A 55 10.81 0.20 -17.87
CA ILE A 55 11.74 0.50 -16.77
C ILE A 55 10.93 1.09 -15.61
N PHE A 56 11.09 0.53 -14.41
CA PHE A 56 10.47 1.01 -13.19
C PHE A 56 11.36 2.08 -12.54
N GLY A 57 10.85 3.30 -12.49
CA GLY A 57 11.58 4.44 -11.94
C GLY A 57 12.77 4.90 -12.80
N GLY A 58 13.62 5.75 -12.23
CA GLY A 58 14.76 6.32 -12.95
C GLY A 58 14.38 7.53 -13.81
N ARG A 59 15.26 7.86 -14.75
CA ARG A 59 15.05 8.95 -15.72
C ARG A 59 15.32 8.44 -17.11
N VAL A 60 14.50 8.83 -18.05
CA VAL A 60 14.72 8.65 -19.48
C VAL A 60 14.80 10.03 -20.13
N LEU A 61 15.59 10.13 -21.20
CA LEU A 61 15.57 11.30 -22.05
C LEU A 61 14.26 11.22 -22.86
N VAL A 62 13.38 12.18 -22.63
CA VAL A 62 12.08 12.26 -23.30
C VAL A 62 12.21 13.26 -24.43
N ASN A 63 12.00 12.80 -25.64
CA ASN A 63 11.85 13.66 -26.82
C ASN A 63 10.34 13.85 -27.06
N GLY A 64 9.82 15.02 -26.74
CA GLY A 64 8.42 15.40 -26.90
C GLY A 64 7.84 16.04 -25.64
N GLU A 65 7.01 17.08 -25.82
CA GLU A 65 6.39 17.83 -24.71
C GLU A 65 4.99 17.30 -24.33
N ASP A 66 4.44 16.38 -25.11
CA ASP A 66 3.01 16.02 -25.09
C ASP A 66 2.62 14.91 -24.10
N PHE A 67 3.53 14.48 -23.24
CA PHE A 67 3.19 13.46 -22.24
C PHE A 67 2.63 14.07 -20.95
N ILE A 68 1.52 13.49 -20.45
CA ILE A 68 0.89 13.88 -19.18
C ILE A 68 1.84 13.68 -18.00
N SER A 69 2.68 12.64 -18.04
CA SER A 69 3.70 12.36 -17.04
C SER A 69 5.07 12.19 -17.70
N ARG A 70 6.13 12.52 -16.95
CA ARG A 70 7.53 12.33 -17.37
C ARG A 70 8.20 11.14 -16.70
N GLU A 71 7.46 10.30 -15.98
CA GLU A 71 7.96 9.07 -15.40
C GLU A 71 8.04 7.98 -16.49
N PRO A 72 9.14 7.22 -16.58
CA PRO A 72 9.36 6.29 -17.69
C PRO A 72 8.24 5.28 -17.91
N ASP A 73 7.79 4.62 -16.84
CA ASP A 73 6.69 3.67 -16.88
C ASP A 73 5.38 4.30 -17.37
N LEU A 74 5.07 5.53 -16.94
CA LEU A 74 3.87 6.24 -17.34
C LEU A 74 3.95 6.81 -18.77
N ILE A 75 5.15 7.20 -19.24
CA ILE A 75 5.39 7.53 -20.64
C ILE A 75 5.15 6.32 -21.52
N ALA A 76 5.70 5.15 -21.13
CA ALA A 76 5.52 3.93 -21.87
C ALA A 76 4.04 3.54 -22.01
N VAL A 77 3.24 3.68 -20.94
CA VAL A 77 1.78 3.46 -21.00
C VAL A 77 1.13 4.32 -22.07
N GLN A 78 1.34 5.64 -22.01
CA GLN A 78 0.72 6.59 -22.96
C GLN A 78 1.10 6.26 -24.40
N ASN A 79 2.40 6.03 -24.61
CA ASN A 79 2.91 5.81 -25.95
C ASN A 79 2.45 4.48 -26.54
N LEU A 80 2.43 3.41 -25.76
CA LEU A 80 2.01 2.09 -26.22
C LEU A 80 0.49 2.00 -26.42
N LEU A 81 -0.32 2.67 -25.60
CA LEU A 81 -1.76 2.77 -25.80
C LEU A 81 -2.10 3.38 -27.18
N TYR A 82 -1.31 4.33 -27.65
CA TYR A 82 -1.50 4.96 -28.95
C TYR A 82 -1.28 3.99 -30.14
N HIS A 83 -0.53 2.92 -29.90
CA HIS A 83 -0.13 1.96 -30.93
C HIS A 83 -0.93 0.64 -30.93
N ILE A 84 -2.03 0.54 -30.17
CA ILE A 84 -2.93 -0.61 -30.27
C ILE A 84 -3.95 -0.41 -31.40
N ASN A 85 -4.26 -1.50 -32.12
CA ASN A 85 -5.33 -1.54 -33.12
C ASN A 85 -6.72 -1.43 -32.45
N MET A 86 -7.76 -1.20 -33.25
CA MET A 86 -9.14 -1.37 -32.81
C MET A 86 -9.32 -2.80 -32.27
N ASP A 87 -9.88 -2.94 -31.07
CA ASP A 87 -10.03 -4.19 -30.32
C ASP A 87 -8.71 -4.89 -29.94
N GLY A 88 -7.56 -4.26 -30.24
CA GLY A 88 -6.25 -4.71 -29.79
C GLY A 88 -6.09 -4.60 -28.27
N ASN A 89 -5.08 -5.27 -27.75
CA ASN A 89 -4.79 -5.29 -26.31
C ASN A 89 -3.35 -4.84 -26.02
N LEU A 90 -3.20 -4.13 -24.90
CA LEU A 90 -1.92 -3.79 -24.30
C LEU A 90 -1.82 -4.47 -22.92
N ALA A 91 -0.96 -5.45 -22.79
CA ALA A 91 -0.65 -6.09 -21.52
C ALA A 91 0.66 -5.50 -20.96
N MET A 92 0.60 -4.84 -19.81
CA MET A 92 1.76 -4.18 -19.21
C MET A 92 1.89 -4.51 -17.73
N VAL A 93 3.13 -4.72 -17.31
CA VAL A 93 3.45 -4.75 -15.87
C VAL A 93 3.93 -3.37 -15.45
N LEU A 94 3.27 -2.80 -14.45
CA LEU A 94 3.53 -1.44 -13.96
C LEU A 94 3.72 -1.44 -12.44
N PRO A 95 4.48 -0.48 -11.88
CA PRO A 95 4.57 -0.28 -10.43
C PRO A 95 3.21 0.09 -9.83
N ALA A 96 2.98 -0.31 -8.59
CA ALA A 96 1.75 -0.01 -7.85
C ALA A 96 1.41 1.50 -7.81
N LYS A 97 2.37 2.39 -7.99
CA LYS A 97 2.16 3.84 -7.99
C LYS A 97 1.04 4.29 -8.95
N ILE A 98 0.87 3.62 -10.08
CA ILE A 98 -0.18 3.99 -11.05
C ILE A 98 -1.58 3.86 -10.44
N THR A 99 -1.79 2.97 -9.48
CA THR A 99 -3.11 2.72 -8.88
C THR A 99 -3.55 3.81 -7.89
N PHE A 100 -2.61 4.57 -7.30
CA PHE A 100 -2.91 5.53 -6.23
C PHE A 100 -2.20 6.88 -6.35
N GLY A 101 -1.21 7.02 -7.23
CA GLY A 101 -0.43 8.24 -7.36
C GLY A 101 -1.30 9.46 -7.71
N GLY A 102 -1.01 10.59 -7.08
CA GLY A 102 -1.64 11.87 -7.36
C GLY A 102 -0.95 12.64 -8.51
N GLY A 103 -1.39 13.89 -8.76
CA GLY A 103 -0.78 14.77 -9.77
C GLY A 103 -0.85 14.17 -11.17
N SER A 104 0.27 14.13 -11.88
CA SER A 104 0.31 13.61 -13.27
C SER A 104 -0.11 12.15 -13.39
N THR A 105 0.08 11.34 -12.34
CA THR A 105 -0.37 9.94 -12.33
C THR A 105 -1.91 9.86 -12.27
N ALA A 106 -2.56 10.68 -11.46
CA ALA A 106 -4.03 10.77 -11.43
C ALA A 106 -4.59 11.27 -12.76
N ALA A 107 -4.00 12.32 -13.33
CA ALA A 107 -4.39 12.84 -14.63
C ALA A 107 -4.27 11.78 -15.75
N LEU A 108 -3.24 10.93 -15.67
CA LEU A 108 -3.08 9.81 -16.62
C LEU A 108 -4.16 8.75 -16.43
N ARG A 109 -4.54 8.39 -15.19
CA ARG A 109 -5.66 7.46 -14.96
C ARG A 109 -6.95 7.99 -15.56
N GLU A 110 -7.29 9.25 -15.29
CA GLU A 110 -8.47 9.89 -15.88
C GLU A 110 -8.43 9.89 -17.42
N TYR A 111 -7.26 10.14 -18.00
CA TYR A 111 -7.09 10.06 -19.45
C TYR A 111 -7.35 8.65 -20.00
N ILE A 112 -6.83 7.62 -19.30
CA ILE A 112 -7.03 6.22 -19.70
C ILE A 112 -8.50 5.84 -19.57
N GLU A 113 -9.15 6.14 -18.46
CA GLU A 113 -10.57 5.84 -18.21
C GLU A 113 -11.50 6.47 -19.28
N ARG A 114 -11.16 7.67 -19.75
CA ARG A 114 -11.96 8.37 -20.78
C ARG A 114 -11.77 7.85 -22.19
N ASN A 115 -10.59 7.33 -22.52
CA ASN A 115 -10.19 7.06 -23.89
C ASN A 115 -9.96 5.58 -24.20
N TYR A 116 -9.79 4.74 -23.20
CA TYR A 116 -9.44 3.33 -23.32
C TYR A 116 -10.27 2.46 -22.39
N LYS A 117 -10.40 1.19 -22.75
CA LYS A 117 -11.00 0.16 -21.89
C LYS A 117 -9.94 -0.44 -20.98
N ILE A 118 -10.22 -0.50 -19.68
CA ILE A 118 -9.46 -1.29 -18.72
C ILE A 118 -10.15 -2.65 -18.63
N LYS A 119 -9.49 -3.71 -19.06
CA LYS A 119 -10.05 -5.07 -19.05
C LYS A 119 -9.68 -5.83 -17.80
N GLU A 120 -8.44 -5.67 -17.32
CA GLU A 120 -7.95 -6.42 -16.17
C GLU A 120 -6.89 -5.59 -15.41
N ILE A 121 -6.95 -5.68 -14.08
CA ILE A 121 -5.90 -5.21 -13.17
C ILE A 121 -5.58 -6.37 -12.23
N SER A 122 -4.36 -6.88 -12.30
CA SER A 122 -3.92 -8.04 -11.55
C SER A 122 -2.77 -7.68 -10.60
N ALA A 123 -3.01 -7.78 -9.30
CA ALA A 123 -1.97 -7.60 -8.29
C ALA A 123 -1.00 -8.80 -8.32
N LEU A 124 0.29 -8.52 -8.51
CA LEU A 124 1.33 -9.53 -8.55
C LEU A 124 1.99 -9.68 -7.16
N PRO A 125 2.52 -10.87 -6.83
CA PRO A 125 3.16 -11.11 -5.54
C PRO A 125 4.34 -10.15 -5.29
N ALA A 126 4.48 -9.70 -4.06
CA ALA A 126 5.61 -8.89 -3.65
C ALA A 126 6.93 -9.64 -3.91
N GLY A 127 7.93 -8.92 -4.42
CA GLY A 127 9.24 -9.48 -4.71
C GLY A 127 9.31 -10.34 -5.98
N LEU A 128 8.29 -10.37 -6.83
CA LEU A 128 8.28 -11.12 -8.10
C LEU A 128 9.52 -10.84 -8.95
N PHE A 129 10.02 -9.61 -8.96
CA PHE A 129 11.19 -9.17 -9.72
C PHE A 129 12.49 -9.20 -8.91
N THR A 130 12.53 -9.90 -7.77
CA THR A 130 13.77 -10.11 -6.99
C THR A 130 14.77 -10.96 -7.82
N PRO A 131 16.07 -10.63 -7.87
CA PRO A 131 16.78 -9.64 -7.02
C PRO A 131 16.84 -8.22 -7.57
N TYR A 132 16.27 -7.93 -8.73
CA TYR A 132 16.40 -6.64 -9.42
C TYR A 132 15.64 -5.53 -8.71
N THR A 133 14.43 -5.82 -8.22
CA THR A 133 13.62 -4.89 -7.46
C THR A 133 12.62 -5.62 -6.57
N SER A 134 12.26 -5.01 -5.43
CA SER A 134 11.18 -5.45 -4.54
C SER A 134 9.89 -4.63 -4.72
N ILE A 135 9.84 -3.77 -5.75
CA ILE A 135 8.68 -2.92 -6.01
C ILE A 135 7.44 -3.79 -6.26
N ARG A 136 6.34 -3.46 -5.59
CA ARG A 136 5.04 -4.09 -5.85
C ARG A 136 4.55 -3.68 -7.23
N THR A 137 4.10 -4.64 -8.00
CA THR A 137 3.69 -4.46 -9.39
C THR A 137 2.32 -5.04 -9.66
N TYR A 138 1.71 -4.56 -10.71
CA TYR A 138 0.44 -5.03 -11.22
C TYR A 138 0.55 -5.29 -12.73
N LEU A 139 -0.12 -6.32 -13.19
CA LEU A 139 -0.38 -6.53 -14.62
C LEU A 139 -1.68 -5.80 -14.98
N PHE A 140 -1.60 -4.98 -16.00
CA PHE A 140 -2.75 -4.29 -16.60
C PHE A 140 -3.00 -4.82 -17.98
N VAL A 141 -4.27 -5.00 -18.34
CA VAL A 141 -4.71 -5.26 -19.71
C VAL A 141 -5.64 -4.14 -20.14
N PHE A 142 -5.16 -3.34 -21.07
CA PHE A 142 -5.92 -2.26 -21.69
C PHE A 142 -6.38 -2.64 -23.09
N SER A 143 -7.44 -2.00 -23.59
CA SER A 143 -7.93 -2.12 -24.95
C SER A 143 -8.50 -0.79 -25.45
N THR A 144 -8.92 -0.71 -26.69
CA THR A 144 -9.71 0.42 -27.20
C THR A 144 -11.16 0.31 -26.71
N GLY A 145 -11.86 1.45 -26.67
CA GLY A 145 -13.26 1.52 -26.24
C GLY A 145 -13.46 2.01 -24.82
N ARG A 146 -14.66 1.86 -24.28
CA ARG A 146 -15.02 2.25 -22.90
C ARG A 146 -14.93 1.05 -21.97
N THR A 147 -14.65 1.35 -20.70
CA THR A 147 -14.69 0.36 -19.64
C THR A 147 -16.13 0.06 -19.25
N ASP A 148 -16.58 -1.17 -19.48
CA ASP A 148 -17.91 -1.66 -19.08
C ASP A 148 -17.81 -2.53 -17.84
N ASP A 149 -16.77 -3.36 -17.81
CA ASP A 149 -16.44 -4.30 -16.74
C ASP A 149 -14.93 -4.44 -16.63
N VAL A 150 -14.45 -4.65 -15.40
CA VAL A 150 -13.02 -4.83 -15.09
C VAL A 150 -12.84 -6.09 -14.27
N VAL A 151 -11.96 -6.97 -14.75
CA VAL A 151 -11.54 -8.14 -13.95
C VAL A 151 -10.41 -7.73 -13.03
N LEU A 152 -10.61 -7.87 -11.73
CA LEU A 152 -9.55 -7.70 -10.75
C LEU A 152 -9.05 -9.06 -10.30
N LYS A 153 -7.73 -9.24 -10.27
CA LYS A 153 -7.09 -10.47 -9.80
C LYS A 153 -6.02 -10.20 -8.76
N GLN A 154 -5.86 -11.14 -7.87
CA GLN A 154 -4.71 -11.19 -6.97
C GLN A 154 -3.99 -12.51 -7.19
N TYR A 155 -2.71 -12.43 -7.54
CA TYR A 155 -1.85 -13.58 -7.69
C TYR A 155 -0.98 -13.80 -6.47
N GLU A 156 -0.72 -15.05 -6.17
CA GLU A 156 0.31 -15.46 -5.22
C GLU A 156 1.31 -16.41 -5.88
N SER A 157 2.49 -16.51 -5.30
CA SER A 157 3.51 -17.48 -5.73
C SER A 157 3.23 -18.81 -5.06
N ASP A 158 3.39 -19.91 -5.80
CA ASP A 158 3.30 -21.29 -5.29
C ASP A 158 4.28 -21.56 -4.13
N LYS A 159 5.36 -20.79 -4.04
CA LYS A 159 6.38 -20.88 -2.99
C LYS A 159 6.87 -19.50 -2.57
N PRO A 160 7.35 -19.34 -1.33
CA PRO A 160 7.91 -18.06 -0.89
C PRO A 160 9.03 -17.58 -1.81
N ILE A 161 8.90 -16.36 -2.33
CA ILE A 161 9.89 -15.73 -3.20
C ILE A 161 11.10 -15.33 -2.38
N ARG A 162 12.28 -15.79 -2.77
CA ARG A 162 13.58 -15.46 -2.16
C ARG A 162 14.60 -15.14 -3.24
N LYS A 163 15.66 -14.41 -2.90
CA LYS A 163 16.76 -14.12 -3.85
C LYS A 163 17.35 -15.41 -4.47
N SER A 164 17.44 -16.48 -3.69
CA SER A 164 17.93 -17.80 -4.12
C SER A 164 16.86 -18.68 -4.76
N SER A 165 15.58 -18.30 -4.69
CA SER A 165 14.46 -19.07 -5.22
C SER A 165 13.44 -18.11 -5.83
N PRO A 166 13.63 -17.69 -7.09
CA PRO A 166 12.67 -16.82 -7.77
C PRO A 166 11.34 -17.55 -7.97
N CYS A 167 10.28 -16.77 -8.17
CA CYS A 167 8.96 -17.30 -8.49
C CYS A 167 9.01 -18.14 -9.78
N LYS A 168 8.43 -19.34 -9.73
CA LYS A 168 8.35 -20.25 -10.88
C LYS A 168 6.94 -20.31 -11.45
N SER A 169 5.92 -20.16 -10.61
CA SER A 169 4.54 -20.17 -11.04
C SER A 169 3.70 -19.20 -10.20
N LEU A 170 2.69 -18.67 -10.82
CA LEU A 170 1.68 -17.80 -10.20
C LEU A 170 0.37 -18.55 -10.19
N VAL A 171 -0.34 -18.46 -9.06
CA VAL A 171 -1.71 -18.97 -8.92
C VAL A 171 -2.65 -17.81 -8.59
N VAL A 172 -3.85 -17.84 -9.12
CA VAL A 172 -4.89 -16.87 -8.79
C VAL A 172 -5.36 -17.16 -7.38
N LYS A 173 -5.22 -16.21 -6.50
CA LYS A 173 -5.70 -16.26 -5.12
C LYS A 173 -7.15 -15.79 -5.02
N ASN A 174 -7.42 -14.64 -5.62
CA ASN A 174 -8.73 -14.00 -5.65
C ASN A 174 -8.99 -13.45 -7.04
N GLU A 175 -10.25 -13.50 -7.47
CA GLU A 175 -10.73 -12.91 -8.72
C GLU A 175 -12.14 -12.38 -8.51
N ILE A 176 -12.39 -11.13 -8.93
CA ILE A 176 -13.71 -10.50 -8.95
C ILE A 176 -13.91 -9.76 -10.27
N LEU A 177 -15.17 -9.66 -10.69
CA LEU A 177 -15.59 -8.81 -11.80
C LEU A 177 -16.35 -7.62 -11.20
N LEU A 178 -15.88 -6.41 -11.49
CA LEU A 178 -16.57 -5.16 -11.14
C LEU A 178 -17.21 -4.58 -12.39
N PHE A 179 -18.44 -4.12 -12.25
CA PHE A 179 -19.07 -3.30 -13.29
C PHE A 179 -18.49 -1.88 -13.31
N GLY A 180 -18.69 -1.16 -14.41
CA GLY A 180 -18.01 0.11 -14.63
C GLY A 180 -18.29 1.19 -13.57
N ASP A 181 -19.51 1.22 -13.02
CA ASP A 181 -19.90 2.11 -11.92
C ASP A 181 -19.21 1.72 -10.60
N GLU A 182 -19.19 0.44 -10.24
CA GLU A 182 -18.48 -0.08 -9.06
C GLU A 182 -16.97 0.20 -9.16
N PHE A 183 -16.39 0.01 -10.36
CA PHE A 183 -14.98 0.31 -10.59
C PHE A 183 -14.69 1.81 -10.49
N ALA A 184 -15.59 2.67 -10.97
CA ALA A 184 -15.44 4.12 -10.90
C ALA A 184 -15.49 4.65 -9.45
N ASP A 185 -16.23 3.98 -8.56
CA ASP A 185 -16.32 4.32 -7.14
C ASP A 185 -15.07 3.94 -6.33
N LEU A 186 -14.21 3.09 -6.90
CA LEU A 186 -12.92 2.80 -6.26
C LEU A 186 -12.03 4.05 -6.24
N ASN A 187 -11.49 4.36 -5.07
CA ASN A 187 -10.54 5.47 -4.90
C ASN A 187 -9.22 5.19 -5.65
N GLY A 188 -9.15 5.57 -6.89
CA GLY A 188 -8.14 5.13 -7.84
C GLY A 188 -8.37 3.66 -8.25
N TRP A 189 -7.33 2.98 -8.75
CA TRP A 189 -7.42 1.57 -9.13
C TRP A 189 -6.97 0.65 -7.99
N ASN A 190 -7.63 0.79 -6.83
CA ASN A 190 -7.22 0.10 -5.61
C ASN A 190 -7.78 -1.32 -5.53
N VAL A 191 -7.04 -2.26 -6.13
CA VAL A 191 -7.38 -3.70 -6.15
C VAL A 191 -7.50 -4.29 -4.73
N ASP A 192 -6.65 -3.87 -3.80
CA ASP A 192 -6.70 -4.43 -2.43
C ASP A 192 -7.95 -3.99 -1.68
N MET A 193 -8.43 -2.78 -1.93
CA MET A 193 -9.68 -2.28 -1.36
C MET A 193 -10.87 -3.09 -1.90
N ALA A 194 -10.93 -3.31 -3.21
CA ALA A 194 -11.99 -4.10 -3.82
C ALA A 194 -12.03 -5.53 -3.25
N PHE A 195 -10.88 -6.19 -3.08
CA PHE A 195 -10.85 -7.51 -2.45
C PHE A 195 -11.17 -7.49 -0.96
N SER A 196 -10.88 -6.38 -0.25
CA SER A 196 -11.25 -6.29 1.16
C SER A 196 -12.75 -6.13 1.35
N GLU A 197 -13.45 -5.46 0.44
CA GLU A 197 -14.92 -5.35 0.46
C GLU A 197 -15.60 -6.70 0.25
N GLU A 198 -14.97 -7.64 -0.45
CA GLU A 198 -15.41 -9.02 -0.62
C GLU A 198 -15.08 -9.94 0.57
N ASP A 199 -14.29 -9.48 1.54
CA ASP A 199 -13.93 -10.26 2.73
C ASP A 199 -15.14 -10.49 3.62
N GLU A 200 -15.35 -11.76 4.03
CA GLU A 200 -16.54 -12.18 4.80
C GLU A 200 -16.66 -11.44 6.14
N ASP A 201 -15.56 -11.15 6.82
CA ASP A 201 -15.59 -10.43 8.09
C ASP A 201 -15.96 -8.96 7.88
N ILE A 202 -15.47 -8.33 6.81
CA ILE A 202 -15.83 -6.94 6.45
C ILE A 202 -17.29 -6.88 6.02
N LYS A 203 -17.78 -7.84 5.22
CA LYS A 203 -19.21 -7.95 4.85
C LYS A 203 -20.08 -8.17 6.08
N ALA A 204 -19.69 -9.04 6.99
CA ALA A 204 -20.42 -9.26 8.24
C ALA A 204 -20.49 -8.00 9.10
N PHE A 205 -19.37 -7.25 9.20
CA PHE A 205 -19.35 -5.95 9.87
C PHE A 205 -20.25 -4.93 9.17
N SER A 206 -20.15 -4.80 7.86
CA SER A 206 -20.94 -3.84 7.07
C SER A 206 -22.45 -4.10 7.20
N ASN A 207 -22.86 -5.37 7.21
CA ASN A 207 -24.25 -5.81 7.37
C ASN A 207 -24.73 -5.84 8.82
N SER A 208 -23.85 -5.66 9.80
CA SER A 208 -24.24 -5.69 11.21
C SER A 208 -25.17 -4.51 11.56
N PRO A 209 -26.11 -4.67 12.51
CA PRO A 209 -27.05 -3.62 12.89
C PRO A 209 -26.41 -2.52 13.75
N VAL A 210 -25.13 -2.63 14.09
CA VAL A 210 -24.42 -1.64 14.89
C VAL A 210 -24.31 -0.33 14.12
N LYS A 211 -24.62 0.79 14.79
CA LYS A 211 -24.44 2.13 14.22
C LYS A 211 -22.97 2.34 13.85
N LYS A 212 -22.74 2.72 12.61
CA LYS A 212 -21.42 3.04 12.07
C LYS A 212 -21.33 4.51 11.69
N LEU A 213 -20.19 5.11 11.87
CA LEU A 213 -19.88 6.46 11.40
C LEU A 213 -18.53 6.44 10.70
N ARG A 214 -18.38 7.27 9.67
CA ARG A 214 -17.06 7.51 9.10
C ARG A 214 -16.20 8.28 10.10
N LEU A 215 -14.92 7.97 10.13
CA LEU A 215 -14.00 8.63 11.08
C LEU A 215 -13.99 10.15 10.95
N LYS A 216 -14.18 10.72 9.76
CA LYS A 216 -14.33 12.18 9.58
C LYS A 216 -15.47 12.80 10.40
N ASP A 217 -16.53 12.03 10.69
CA ASP A 217 -17.67 12.48 11.48
C ASP A 217 -17.44 12.27 12.98
N ALA A 218 -16.72 11.21 13.36
CA ALA A 218 -16.48 10.79 14.74
C ALA A 218 -15.11 11.22 15.32
N ALA A 219 -14.18 11.70 14.50
CA ALA A 219 -12.84 12.06 14.91
C ALA A 219 -12.23 13.16 14.02
N THR A 220 -11.13 13.74 14.48
CA THR A 220 -10.24 14.56 13.67
C THR A 220 -9.00 13.73 13.33
N VAL A 221 -8.61 13.67 12.07
CA VAL A 221 -7.45 12.88 11.64
C VAL A 221 -6.40 13.79 11.04
N PHE A 222 -5.17 13.67 11.50
CA PHE A 222 -4.04 14.43 10.98
C PHE A 222 -2.76 13.61 10.97
N ARG A 223 -1.79 14.06 10.21
CA ARG A 223 -0.46 13.44 10.14
C ARG A 223 0.52 14.19 11.02
N GLY A 224 1.45 13.48 11.65
CA GLY A 224 2.49 14.05 12.48
C GLY A 224 3.48 14.95 11.71
N LYS A 225 4.36 15.62 12.45
CA LYS A 225 5.33 16.60 11.95
C LYS A 225 6.60 15.93 11.43
N ALA A 226 7.11 16.40 10.30
CA ALA A 226 8.47 16.05 9.88
C ALA A 226 9.48 16.74 10.82
N VAL A 227 10.33 15.94 11.45
CA VAL A 227 11.37 16.38 12.36
C VAL A 227 12.71 16.03 11.74
N ASN A 228 13.57 17.03 11.56
CA ASN A 228 14.86 16.90 10.86
C ASN A 228 16.07 16.90 11.80
N ALA A 229 15.92 17.36 13.03
CA ALA A 229 17.00 17.43 14.01
C ALA A 229 16.50 16.93 15.36
N LYS A 230 17.38 16.22 16.07
CA LYS A 230 17.19 15.82 17.46
C LYS A 230 18.06 16.68 18.34
N ALA A 231 17.63 16.98 19.54
CA ALA A 231 18.40 17.65 20.56
C ALA A 231 18.73 16.65 21.69
N GLU A 232 19.83 16.86 22.40
CA GLU A 232 20.12 16.06 23.63
C GLU A 232 19.13 16.37 24.75
N SER A 233 18.63 17.61 24.78
CA SER A 233 17.54 18.05 25.64
C SER A 233 16.70 19.09 24.88
N GLY A 234 15.38 19.00 24.95
CA GLY A 234 14.45 19.89 24.25
C GLY A 234 13.15 20.07 25.02
N ASN A 235 12.35 21.01 24.57
CA ASN A 235 11.05 21.34 25.17
C ASN A 235 9.89 20.53 24.60
N VAL A 236 10.12 19.75 23.55
CA VAL A 236 9.09 18.93 22.86
C VAL A 236 9.59 17.51 22.65
N ALA A 237 8.83 16.53 23.12
CA ALA A 237 9.09 15.11 22.90
C ALA A 237 8.45 14.65 21.57
N VAL A 238 9.13 13.75 20.86
CA VAL A 238 8.68 13.24 19.56
C VAL A 238 8.46 11.74 19.64
N ILE A 239 7.23 11.31 19.36
CA ILE A 239 6.89 9.89 19.27
C ILE A 239 7.18 9.40 17.85
N ASN A 240 8.07 8.43 17.72
CA ASN A 240 8.40 7.73 16.48
C ASN A 240 7.76 6.35 16.44
N ILE A 241 7.79 5.68 15.28
CA ILE A 241 7.32 4.29 15.14
C ILE A 241 8.05 3.34 16.08
N SER A 242 9.35 3.58 16.34
CA SER A 242 10.15 2.79 17.28
C SER A 242 9.67 2.87 18.73
N ASN A 243 8.98 3.96 19.07
CA ASN A 243 8.41 4.17 20.41
C ASN A 243 7.03 3.53 20.59
N ILE A 244 6.53 2.82 19.58
CA ILE A 244 5.25 2.09 19.63
C ILE A 244 5.54 0.58 19.57
N PRO A 245 5.93 -0.06 20.69
CA PRO A 245 5.93 -1.50 20.82
C PRO A 245 4.50 -2.05 20.88
N ASP A 246 4.35 -3.37 20.83
CA ASP A 246 3.03 -4.02 20.88
C ASP A 246 2.27 -3.78 22.20
N THR A 247 2.95 -3.28 23.22
CA THR A 247 2.40 -3.07 24.57
C THR A 247 1.98 -1.63 24.88
N GLY A 248 2.05 -0.71 23.90
CA GLY A 248 1.67 0.69 24.12
C GLY A 248 2.69 1.69 23.57
N ILE A 249 2.99 2.75 24.32
CA ILE A 249 4.00 3.76 23.95
C ILE A 249 5.14 3.71 24.96
N ASP A 250 6.36 3.63 24.47
CA ASP A 250 7.58 3.79 25.27
C ASP A 250 7.86 5.29 25.46
N TYR A 251 7.46 5.82 26.61
CA TYR A 251 7.66 7.23 26.97
C TYR A 251 9.06 7.52 27.53
N GLU A 252 9.83 6.49 27.91
CA GLU A 252 11.16 6.66 28.52
C GLU A 252 12.24 7.01 27.49
N HIS A 253 12.06 6.56 26.23
CA HIS A 253 13.05 6.69 25.17
C HIS A 253 12.57 7.59 24.02
N LEU A 254 11.86 8.67 24.33
CA LEU A 254 11.43 9.63 23.33
C LEU A 254 12.58 10.54 22.88
N ASP A 255 12.65 10.76 21.57
CA ASP A 255 13.50 11.83 21.04
C ASP A 255 12.96 13.18 21.48
N GLN A 256 13.86 14.14 21.69
CA GLN A 256 13.49 15.52 22.03
C GLN A 256 13.96 16.49 20.94
N ILE A 257 13.23 17.58 20.80
CA ILE A 257 13.58 18.69 19.93
C ILE A 257 13.39 20.00 20.66
N GLU A 258 14.15 21.01 20.27
CA GLU A 258 13.90 22.39 20.65
C GLU A 258 13.09 23.07 19.56
N GLU A 259 11.85 23.44 19.85
CA GLU A 259 10.97 24.07 18.86
C GLU A 259 10.00 25.06 19.52
N GLU A 260 9.65 26.11 18.82
CA GLU A 260 8.63 27.05 19.25
C GLU A 260 7.26 26.37 19.32
N GLU A 261 6.55 26.53 20.43
CA GLU A 261 5.22 25.94 20.63
C GLU A 261 4.24 26.26 19.50
N ARG A 262 4.27 27.48 18.98
CA ARG A 262 3.45 27.91 17.84
C ARG A 262 3.64 27.03 16.59
N LYS A 263 4.85 26.51 16.35
CA LYS A 263 5.15 25.66 15.17
C LYS A 263 4.72 24.22 15.36
N VAL A 264 4.48 23.81 16.59
CA VAL A 264 4.05 22.44 16.92
C VAL A 264 2.58 22.37 17.37
N SER A 265 1.93 23.50 17.66
CA SER A 265 0.59 23.58 18.27
C SER A 265 -0.46 22.66 17.62
N ARG A 266 -0.48 22.59 16.28
CA ARG A 266 -1.41 21.72 15.55
C ARG A 266 -1.08 20.22 15.61
N TYR A 267 0.06 19.87 16.16
CA TYR A 267 0.53 18.49 16.29
C TYR A 267 0.57 17.99 17.72
N ILE A 268 0.27 18.85 18.69
CA ILE A 268 0.28 18.49 20.10
C ILE A 268 -0.73 17.37 20.34
N LEU A 269 -0.26 16.30 20.97
CA LEU A 269 -1.10 15.17 21.32
C LEU A 269 -1.94 15.48 22.57
N GLU A 270 -3.17 15.02 22.56
CA GLU A 270 -4.11 15.09 23.66
C GLU A 270 -4.40 13.69 24.21
N ASP A 271 -4.78 13.62 25.46
CA ASP A 271 -5.13 12.35 26.11
C ASP A 271 -6.21 11.61 25.33
N GLY A 272 -6.00 10.33 25.08
CA GLY A 272 -6.91 9.50 24.28
C GLY A 272 -6.72 9.58 22.76
N ASP A 273 -5.77 10.37 22.23
CA ASP A 273 -5.41 10.34 20.81
C ASP A 273 -4.95 8.93 20.39
N VAL A 274 -5.46 8.42 19.29
CA VAL A 274 -5.05 7.12 18.75
C VAL A 274 -4.00 7.32 17.67
N LEU A 275 -2.83 6.74 17.90
CA LEU A 275 -1.68 6.78 17.00
C LEU A 275 -1.70 5.54 16.11
N VAL A 276 -1.67 5.73 14.80
CA VAL A 276 -1.60 4.66 13.79
C VAL A 276 -0.36 4.87 12.93
N THR A 277 0.51 3.87 12.83
CA THR A 277 1.71 4.00 12.00
C THR A 277 1.33 4.25 10.54
N ALA A 278 1.85 5.34 9.98
CA ALA A 278 1.61 5.70 8.58
C ALA A 278 2.53 4.96 7.61
N ARG A 279 3.63 4.37 8.11
CA ARG A 279 4.63 3.65 7.30
C ARG A 279 5.11 2.41 8.02
N GLY A 280 5.42 1.35 7.26
CA GLY A 280 5.98 0.11 7.79
C GLY A 280 5.29 -1.12 7.23
N THR A 281 5.86 -2.29 7.50
CA THR A 281 5.29 -3.58 7.08
C THR A 281 4.14 -4.02 7.98
N THR A 282 4.12 -3.53 9.21
CA THR A 282 3.09 -3.84 10.21
C THR A 282 2.43 -2.56 10.68
N VAL A 283 1.11 -2.54 10.71
CA VAL A 283 0.35 -1.42 11.30
C VAL A 283 0.40 -1.57 12.81
N LYS A 284 0.92 -0.56 13.48
CA LYS A 284 0.92 -0.47 14.94
C LYS A 284 -0.06 0.60 15.39
N ILE A 285 -0.75 0.35 16.48
CA ILE A 285 -1.79 1.22 17.01
C ILE A 285 -1.54 1.40 18.50
N ALA A 286 -1.57 2.65 18.98
CA ALA A 286 -1.43 2.95 20.40
C ALA A 286 -2.36 4.11 20.78
N VAL A 287 -2.74 4.17 22.04
CA VAL A 287 -3.45 5.31 22.64
C VAL A 287 -2.44 6.16 23.40
N PHE A 288 -2.47 7.45 23.13
CA PHE A 288 -1.63 8.40 23.84
C PHE A 288 -2.22 8.70 25.22
N GLU A 289 -1.39 8.63 26.23
CA GLU A 289 -1.66 9.07 27.61
C GLU A 289 -0.92 10.39 27.84
N LYS A 290 -1.61 11.37 28.44
CA LYS A 290 -1.07 12.70 28.66
C LYS A 290 0.25 12.66 29.45
N GLN A 291 1.25 13.32 28.93
CA GLN A 291 2.57 13.44 29.54
C GLN A 291 2.79 14.86 30.10
N PRO A 292 3.71 15.04 31.04
CA PRO A 292 4.09 16.37 31.56
C PRO A 292 4.72 17.27 30.49
N MET A 293 5.45 16.67 29.55
CA MET A 293 6.09 17.37 28.41
C MET A 293 5.14 17.40 27.21
N ILE A 294 5.24 18.45 26.39
CA ILE A 294 4.55 18.50 25.10
C ILE A 294 5.04 17.35 24.23
N CYS A 295 4.12 16.50 23.76
CA CYS A 295 4.39 15.39 22.85
C CYS A 295 3.78 15.65 21.49
N ILE A 296 4.55 15.34 20.43
CA ILE A 296 4.07 15.37 19.06
C ILE A 296 4.41 14.06 18.33
N PRO A 297 3.64 13.60 17.37
CA PRO A 297 3.98 12.45 16.54
C PRO A 297 4.91 12.86 15.41
N SER A 298 5.82 11.96 15.03
CA SER A 298 6.62 12.11 13.82
C SER A 298 5.77 11.96 12.55
N ALA A 299 6.26 12.45 11.40
CA ALA A 299 5.55 12.35 10.10
C ALA A 299 5.24 10.92 9.64
N ASN A 300 5.72 9.90 10.34
CA ASN A 300 5.45 8.50 10.05
C ASN A 300 4.27 7.93 10.86
N ILE A 301 3.55 8.78 11.57
CA ILE A 301 2.38 8.45 12.38
C ILE A 301 1.20 9.31 11.95
N ASN A 302 0.05 8.69 11.78
CA ASN A 302 -1.25 9.35 11.69
C ASN A 302 -1.89 9.36 13.07
N VAL A 303 -2.55 10.45 13.40
CA VAL A 303 -3.28 10.62 14.66
C VAL A 303 -4.76 10.67 14.37
N ILE A 304 -5.53 9.91 15.14
CA ILE A 304 -6.98 9.95 15.14
C ILE A 304 -7.38 10.48 16.50
N ARG A 305 -7.91 11.71 16.55
CA ARG A 305 -8.42 12.36 17.77
C ARG A 305 -9.92 12.16 17.83
N PRO A 306 -10.40 11.28 18.69
CA PRO A 306 -11.84 11.05 18.84
C PRO A 306 -12.58 12.29 19.31
N LYS A 307 -13.83 12.45 18.85
CA LYS A 307 -14.79 13.40 19.42
C LYS A 307 -15.52 12.78 20.60
N ASP A 308 -16.33 13.58 21.31
CA ASP A 308 -16.99 13.23 22.57
C ASP A 308 -17.76 11.90 22.56
N MET A 309 -18.21 11.43 21.40
CA MET A 309 -18.99 10.19 21.23
C MET A 309 -18.12 8.92 21.12
N LEU A 310 -16.80 9.05 21.09
CA LEU A 310 -15.90 7.93 20.80
C LEU A 310 -14.71 7.95 21.77
N ARG A 311 -14.47 6.85 22.48
CA ARG A 311 -13.29 6.67 23.31
C ARG A 311 -12.09 6.22 22.46
N GLY A 312 -10.90 6.79 22.68
CA GLY A 312 -9.69 6.39 21.96
C GLY A 312 -9.32 4.94 22.22
N ALA A 313 -9.42 4.47 23.45
CA ALA A 313 -9.17 3.08 23.80
C ALA A 313 -10.15 2.11 23.10
N TYR A 314 -11.43 2.44 23.02
CA TYR A 314 -12.42 1.66 22.27
C TYR A 314 -12.10 1.64 20.78
N LEU A 315 -11.78 2.79 20.19
CA LEU A 315 -11.37 2.86 18.78
C LEU A 315 -10.15 1.97 18.51
N LYS A 316 -9.15 1.98 19.41
CA LYS A 316 -8.00 1.08 19.31
C LYS A 316 -8.43 -0.39 19.30
N LEU A 317 -9.31 -0.81 20.21
CA LEU A 317 -9.83 -2.18 20.25
C LEU A 317 -10.47 -2.59 18.91
N PHE A 318 -11.26 -1.72 18.32
CA PHE A 318 -11.87 -1.98 17.01
C PHE A 318 -10.80 -2.07 15.92
N LEU A 319 -9.88 -1.11 15.84
CA LEU A 319 -8.84 -1.09 14.81
C LEU A 319 -7.86 -2.28 14.92
N GLU A 320 -7.66 -2.84 16.11
CA GLU A 320 -6.87 -4.06 16.34
C GLU A 320 -7.67 -5.36 16.16
N SER A 321 -9.00 -5.28 16.00
CA SER A 321 -9.81 -6.45 15.67
C SER A 321 -9.45 -7.01 14.29
N PRO A 322 -9.78 -8.28 13.99
CA PRO A 322 -9.55 -8.85 12.66
C PRO A 322 -10.12 -7.98 11.53
N VAL A 323 -11.32 -7.43 11.71
CA VAL A 323 -11.95 -6.51 10.74
C VAL A 323 -11.19 -5.20 10.63
N GLY A 324 -10.89 -4.55 11.73
CA GLY A 324 -10.17 -3.27 11.74
C GLY A 324 -8.78 -3.37 11.12
N ILE A 325 -8.02 -4.44 11.41
CA ILE A 325 -6.72 -4.71 10.79
C ILE A 325 -6.86 -4.91 9.28
N LYS A 326 -7.83 -5.69 8.81
CA LYS A 326 -8.08 -5.88 7.37
C LYS A 326 -8.44 -4.56 6.69
N MET A 327 -9.30 -3.74 7.29
CA MET A 327 -9.65 -2.42 6.78
C MET A 327 -8.43 -1.49 6.71
N LEU A 328 -7.58 -1.44 7.73
CA LEU A 328 -6.34 -0.65 7.71
C LEU A 328 -5.34 -1.18 6.67
N GLN A 329 -5.25 -2.50 6.50
CA GLN A 329 -4.38 -3.11 5.50
C GLN A 329 -4.84 -2.79 4.07
N SER A 330 -6.14 -2.71 3.81
CA SER A 330 -6.67 -2.33 2.49
C SER A 330 -6.33 -0.87 2.10
N LEU A 331 -6.08 0.00 3.09
CA LEU A 331 -5.63 1.36 2.86
C LEU A 331 -4.11 1.47 2.62
N GLN A 332 -3.38 0.39 2.82
CA GLN A 332 -1.94 0.38 2.64
C GLN A 332 -1.56 0.55 1.18
N ARG A 333 -0.78 1.58 0.87
CA ARG A 333 -0.30 1.92 -0.47
C ARG A 333 1.22 2.04 -0.45
N GLY A 334 1.84 1.68 -1.54
CA GLY A 334 3.28 1.83 -1.69
C GLY A 334 3.92 0.63 -2.40
N THR A 335 5.11 0.87 -2.94
CA THR A 335 5.85 -0.11 -3.75
C THR A 335 6.91 -0.87 -2.96
N VAL A 336 7.57 -0.21 -2.03
CA VAL A 336 8.66 -0.77 -1.20
C VAL A 336 8.36 -0.59 0.29
N VAL A 337 7.92 0.60 0.66
CA VAL A 337 7.47 0.92 2.02
C VAL A 337 5.99 1.22 1.95
N VAL A 338 5.21 0.42 2.64
CA VAL A 338 3.76 0.58 2.70
C VAL A 338 3.42 1.85 3.48
N ASN A 339 2.49 2.63 2.98
CA ASN A 339 2.05 3.88 3.59
C ASN A 339 0.54 3.95 3.64
N ILE A 340 0.00 4.36 4.79
CA ILE A 340 -1.42 4.67 4.97
C ILE A 340 -1.58 6.19 4.96
N ASN A 341 -2.37 6.70 4.02
CA ASN A 341 -2.66 8.12 3.93
C ASN A 341 -3.78 8.47 4.93
N TYR A 342 -3.60 9.55 5.71
CA TYR A 342 -4.64 10.02 6.63
C TYR A 342 -5.98 10.36 5.93
N LYS A 343 -5.92 10.75 4.65
CA LYS A 343 -7.11 11.00 3.83
C LYS A 343 -7.94 9.76 3.55
N ASP A 344 -7.33 8.59 3.58
CA ASP A 344 -8.05 7.32 3.42
C ASP A 344 -8.61 6.86 4.77
N ILE A 345 -7.87 7.12 5.87
CA ILE A 345 -8.33 6.81 7.24
C ILE A 345 -9.63 7.54 7.57
N ILE A 346 -9.81 8.79 7.15
CA ILE A 346 -11.03 9.56 7.46
C ILE A 346 -12.31 8.96 6.88
N GLU A 347 -12.20 8.13 5.85
CA GLU A 347 -13.35 7.46 5.21
C GLU A 347 -13.67 6.10 5.83
N LEU A 348 -12.82 5.57 6.73
CA LEU A 348 -13.11 4.31 7.42
C LEU A 348 -14.37 4.42 8.26
N GLU A 349 -15.25 3.45 8.15
CA GLU A 349 -16.39 3.27 9.02
C GLU A 349 -15.99 2.58 10.32
N VAL A 350 -16.42 3.13 11.44
CA VAL A 350 -16.17 2.59 12.78
C VAL A 350 -17.48 2.41 13.53
N PRO A 351 -17.61 1.34 14.34
CA PRO A 351 -18.82 1.15 15.15
C PRO A 351 -18.84 2.20 16.27
N VAL A 352 -20.00 2.79 16.52
CA VAL A 352 -20.19 3.76 17.59
C VAL A 352 -21.28 3.27 18.53
N LEU A 353 -20.85 2.66 19.63
CA LEU A 353 -21.69 2.22 20.73
C LEU A 353 -21.97 3.38 21.69
N PRO A 354 -23.01 3.30 22.56
CA PRO A 354 -23.14 4.20 23.71
C PRO A 354 -21.87 4.21 24.56
N LEU A 355 -21.53 5.36 25.16
CA LEU A 355 -20.26 5.52 25.89
C LEU A 355 -20.10 4.51 27.04
N GLU A 356 -21.19 4.18 27.74
CA GLU A 356 -21.19 3.19 28.82
C GLU A 356 -20.81 1.78 28.31
N ALA A 357 -21.24 1.44 27.08
CA ALA A 357 -20.89 0.17 26.47
C ALA A 357 -19.43 0.18 25.98
N GLN A 358 -18.93 1.30 25.47
CA GLN A 358 -17.52 1.45 25.14
C GLN A 358 -16.62 1.31 26.37
N ASP A 359 -16.98 1.99 27.48
CA ASP A 359 -16.24 1.97 28.74
C ASP A 359 -16.24 0.56 29.36
N ALA A 360 -17.36 -0.19 29.26
CA ALA A 360 -17.43 -1.59 29.70
C ALA A 360 -16.51 -2.52 28.90
N LEU A 361 -16.45 -2.38 27.58
CA LEU A 361 -15.54 -3.17 26.73
C LEU A 361 -14.07 -2.85 27.00
N ILE A 362 -13.75 -1.59 27.24
CA ILE A 362 -12.39 -1.16 27.62
C ILE A 362 -11.98 -1.79 28.94
N GLU A 363 -12.85 -1.80 29.94
CA GLU A 363 -12.56 -2.37 31.26
C GLU A 363 -12.39 -3.90 31.20
N GLU A 364 -13.26 -4.58 30.44
CA GLU A 364 -13.13 -6.04 30.19
C GLU A 364 -11.78 -6.36 29.53
N TYR A 365 -11.41 -5.63 28.49
CA TYR A 365 -10.13 -5.80 27.81
C TYR A 365 -8.95 -5.55 28.73
N ASN A 366 -8.94 -4.45 29.47
CA ASN A 366 -7.86 -4.09 30.38
C ASN A 366 -7.69 -5.13 31.50
N THR A 367 -8.79 -5.67 32.00
CA THR A 367 -8.78 -6.74 33.01
C THR A 367 -8.18 -8.00 32.43
N GLY A 368 -8.61 -8.41 31.23
CA GLY A 368 -8.03 -9.57 30.53
C GLY A 368 -6.55 -9.39 30.21
N LEU A 369 -6.16 -8.21 29.74
CA LEU A 369 -4.76 -7.89 29.43
C LEU A 369 -3.87 -7.93 30.67
N ARG A 370 -4.35 -7.42 31.82
CA ARG A 370 -3.64 -7.48 33.10
C ARG A 370 -3.40 -8.91 33.50
N PHE A 371 -4.45 -9.73 33.53
CA PHE A 371 -4.34 -11.15 33.87
C PHE A 371 -3.38 -11.89 32.92
N TYR A 372 -3.44 -11.61 31.62
CA TYR A 372 -2.50 -12.17 30.65
C TYR A 372 -1.04 -11.81 30.95
N LYS A 373 -0.76 -10.53 31.21
CA LYS A 373 0.59 -10.05 31.54
C LYS A 373 1.11 -10.68 32.84
N GLU A 374 0.30 -10.76 33.89
CA GLU A 374 0.64 -11.39 35.16
C GLU A 374 0.94 -12.88 34.98
N THR A 375 0.15 -13.58 34.16
CA THR A 375 0.37 -15.01 33.88
C THR A 375 1.68 -15.25 33.12
N ILE A 376 2.01 -14.44 32.14
CA ILE A 376 3.29 -14.53 31.42
C ILE A 376 4.46 -14.25 32.37
N ALA A 377 4.40 -13.18 33.15
CA ALA A 377 5.45 -12.83 34.09
C ALA A 377 5.71 -13.95 35.09
N ALA A 378 4.66 -14.55 35.66
CA ALA A 378 4.76 -15.69 36.56
C ALA A 378 5.37 -16.93 35.86
N ALA A 379 4.99 -17.20 34.62
CA ALA A 379 5.56 -18.33 33.86
C ALA A 379 7.05 -18.11 33.54
N GLU A 380 7.46 -16.91 33.18
CA GLU A 380 8.86 -16.55 32.91
C GLU A 380 9.72 -16.61 34.18
N GLU A 381 9.17 -16.15 35.29
CA GLU A 381 9.86 -16.24 36.60
C GLU A 381 10.04 -17.70 37.02
N GLY A 382 8.99 -18.51 36.90
CA GLY A 382 9.05 -19.94 37.13
C GLY A 382 10.10 -20.65 36.29
N TRP A 383 10.17 -20.30 34.98
CA TRP A 383 11.19 -20.84 34.07
C TRP A 383 12.61 -20.40 34.45
N ARG A 384 12.82 -19.12 34.78
CA ARG A 384 14.11 -18.62 35.29
C ARG A 384 14.55 -19.37 36.54
N GLY A 385 13.65 -19.64 37.46
CA GLY A 385 13.93 -20.43 38.67
C GLY A 385 14.35 -21.87 38.33
N VAL A 386 13.78 -22.52 37.33
CA VAL A 386 14.21 -23.84 36.84
C VAL A 386 15.62 -23.76 36.26
N GLN A 387 15.89 -22.78 35.39
CA GLN A 387 17.21 -22.59 34.79
C GLN A 387 18.30 -22.36 35.83
N GLN A 388 18.07 -21.52 36.83
CA GLN A 388 19.00 -21.29 37.94
C GLN A 388 19.27 -22.55 38.75
N ARG A 389 18.24 -23.35 39.08
CA ARG A 389 18.41 -24.62 39.79
C ARG A 389 19.20 -25.66 38.98
N ILE A 390 19.02 -25.68 37.65
CA ILE A 390 19.82 -26.56 36.79
C ILE A 390 21.26 -26.08 36.76
N GLN A 391 21.48 -24.78 36.57
CA GLN A 391 22.80 -24.17 36.51
C GLN A 391 23.61 -24.41 37.78
N SER A 392 23.00 -24.23 38.95
CA SER A 392 23.64 -24.51 40.24
C SER A 392 23.98 -25.98 40.52
N LYS A 393 23.49 -26.91 39.68
CA LYS A 393 23.83 -28.33 39.75
C LYS A 393 24.92 -28.73 38.73
N LEU A 394 25.23 -27.88 37.80
CA LEU A 394 26.23 -28.13 36.77
C LEU A 394 27.62 -27.64 37.17
N TYR A 395 27.70 -26.65 38.05
CA TYR A 395 28.97 -26.12 38.65
C TYR A 395 28.75 -25.43 39.99
#